data_c0ba9def39fc152d277548a863067ece
#
_entry.id   c0ba9def39fc152d277548a863067ece
#
_cell.length_a   1.000
_cell.length_b   1.000
_cell.length_c   1.000
_cell.angle_alpha   90.00
_cell.angle_beta   90.00
_cell.angle_gamma   90.00
#
_symmetry.space_group_name_H-M   'P 1'
#
loop_
_entity.id
_entity.type
_entity.pdbx_description
1 polymer ?
#
loop_
_entity_poly.entity_id
_entity_poly.type
_entity_poly.pdbx_seq_one_letter_code
_entity_poly.pdbx_strand_id
1 'polypeptide(L)'
;MNKDMERIKENMNILKDCTLCPRNCHADRFEGQRGRCHETAEVVAARAALHMWEEPCISGDAGSGAVFFSGCSMGCIFCQNHNIAEAKAGKIITIERLSQIFLELQGEGAANINLVTPTHYVPQIIEALEMARKAGLDLPVVYNTSGYEKPETIQMLDGYVDVYLPDFKYMEPELAAAYSKAPDYPE
;
A
#
# COMPACT_ATOMS: atom_id res chain seq x y z
N MET A 1 19.14 8.35 -20.11
CA MET A 1 17.91 7.85 -19.47
C MET A 1 18.32 7.50 -18.05
N ASN A 2 17.65 8.02 -17.04
CA ASN A 2 18.08 7.88 -15.65
C ASN A 2 17.75 6.45 -15.18
N LYS A 3 18.67 5.77 -14.48
CA LYS A 3 18.51 4.39 -13.96
C LYS A 3 17.24 4.23 -13.12
N ASP A 4 16.85 5.29 -12.40
CA ASP A 4 15.64 5.30 -11.60
C ASP A 4 14.36 5.19 -12.45
N MET A 5 14.31 5.87 -13.60
CA MET A 5 13.19 5.78 -14.53
C MET A 5 13.07 4.40 -15.21
N GLU A 6 14.18 3.73 -15.44
CA GLU A 6 14.16 2.36 -15.97
C GLU A 6 13.62 1.39 -14.92
N ARG A 7 14.08 1.50 -13.67
CA ARG A 7 13.60 0.70 -12.53
C ARG A 7 12.10 0.90 -12.28
N ILE A 8 11.60 2.14 -12.32
CA ILE A 8 10.16 2.43 -12.18
C ILE A 8 9.34 1.75 -13.26
N LYS A 9 9.78 1.85 -14.53
CA LYS A 9 9.09 1.18 -15.65
C LYS A 9 9.10 -0.34 -15.52
N GLU A 10 10.19 -0.91 -15.05
CA GLU A 10 10.32 -2.35 -14.81
C GLU A 10 9.38 -2.79 -13.70
N ASN A 11 9.35 -2.05 -12.59
CA ASN A 11 8.42 -2.30 -11.49
C ASN A 11 6.94 -2.25 -11.94
N MET A 12 6.58 -1.31 -12.81
CA MET A 12 5.21 -1.19 -13.32
C MET A 12 4.83 -2.37 -14.23
N ASN A 13 5.77 -3.04 -14.89
CA ASN A 13 5.46 -4.17 -15.77
C ASN A 13 4.85 -5.37 -15.04
N ILE A 14 5.10 -5.53 -13.74
CA ILE A 14 4.49 -6.60 -12.92
C ILE A 14 2.95 -6.54 -12.93
N LEU A 15 2.37 -5.38 -13.23
CA LEU A 15 0.92 -5.19 -13.29
C LEU A 15 0.27 -5.78 -14.54
N LYS A 16 1.05 -6.17 -15.55
CA LYS A 16 0.56 -6.89 -16.76
C LYS A 16 0.28 -8.35 -16.48
N ASP A 17 0.96 -8.91 -15.48
CA ASP A 17 0.78 -10.27 -15.00
C ASP A 17 1.00 -10.25 -13.47
N CYS A 18 -0.04 -9.79 -12.73
CA CYS A 18 0.09 -9.35 -11.36
C CYS A 18 0.45 -10.48 -10.39
N THR A 19 1.66 -10.38 -9.84
CA THR A 19 2.22 -11.29 -8.82
C THR A 19 2.74 -10.55 -7.59
N LEU A 20 2.25 -9.33 -7.31
CA LEU A 20 2.72 -8.46 -6.21
C LEU A 20 2.52 -9.06 -4.80
N CYS A 21 1.56 -9.92 -4.61
CA CYS A 21 1.30 -10.55 -3.31
C CYS A 21 1.17 -12.07 -3.45
N PRO A 22 1.15 -12.83 -2.35
CA PRO A 22 1.05 -14.30 -2.41
C PRO A 22 -0.16 -14.84 -3.17
N ARG A 23 -1.18 -14.00 -3.42
CA ARG A 23 -2.36 -14.38 -4.25
C ARG A 23 -2.02 -14.77 -5.68
N ASN A 24 -0.94 -14.25 -6.26
CA ASN A 24 -0.49 -14.55 -7.62
C ASN A 24 -1.64 -14.59 -8.63
N CYS A 25 -2.41 -13.50 -8.70
CA CYS A 25 -3.66 -13.46 -9.47
C CYS A 25 -3.46 -13.54 -10.98
N HIS A 26 -2.27 -13.22 -11.50
CA HIS A 26 -1.95 -13.17 -12.93
C HIS A 26 -2.93 -12.30 -13.75
N ALA A 27 -3.50 -11.27 -13.11
CA ALA A 27 -4.40 -10.33 -13.76
C ALA A 27 -3.60 -9.27 -14.53
N ASP A 28 -3.98 -8.99 -15.78
CA ASP A 28 -3.52 -7.79 -16.48
C ASP A 28 -4.31 -6.58 -15.98
N ARG A 29 -3.72 -5.87 -15.03
CA ARG A 29 -4.36 -4.75 -14.35
C ARG A 29 -4.44 -3.51 -15.24
N PHE A 30 -3.61 -3.39 -16.29
CA PHE A 30 -3.69 -2.31 -17.27
C PHE A 30 -4.89 -2.48 -18.20
N GLU A 31 -5.24 -3.73 -18.53
CA GLU A 31 -6.43 -4.05 -19.33
C GLU A 31 -7.71 -4.11 -18.48
N GLY A 32 -7.68 -3.58 -17.25
CA GLY A 32 -8.85 -3.49 -16.37
C GLY A 32 -9.19 -4.79 -15.64
N GLN A 33 -8.37 -5.84 -15.75
CA GLN A 33 -8.58 -7.05 -14.96
C GLN A 33 -8.29 -6.78 -13.48
N ARG A 34 -9.02 -7.46 -12.61
CA ARG A 34 -8.93 -7.29 -11.16
C ARG A 34 -8.56 -8.61 -10.52
N GLY A 35 -7.57 -8.57 -9.65
CA GLY A 35 -7.22 -9.71 -8.81
C GLY A 35 -8.06 -9.76 -7.53
N ARG A 36 -7.56 -10.49 -6.53
CA ARG A 36 -8.19 -10.62 -5.19
C ARG A 36 -8.38 -9.28 -4.49
N CYS A 37 -7.52 -8.30 -4.73
CA CYS A 37 -7.63 -6.97 -4.16
C CYS A 37 -8.76 -6.12 -4.74
N HIS A 38 -9.41 -6.57 -5.80
CA HIS A 38 -10.50 -5.89 -6.53
C HIS A 38 -10.08 -4.60 -7.25
N GLU A 39 -8.76 -4.34 -7.44
CA GLU A 39 -8.25 -3.11 -8.03
C GLU A 39 -7.56 -3.33 -9.38
N THR A 40 -7.57 -2.28 -10.21
CA THR A 40 -6.85 -2.17 -11.48
C THR A 40 -5.47 -1.54 -11.29
N ALA A 41 -4.78 -1.13 -12.37
CA ALA A 41 -3.52 -0.41 -12.29
C ALA A 41 -3.69 1.05 -11.81
N GLU A 42 -4.89 1.61 -11.85
CA GLU A 42 -5.19 2.96 -11.36
C GLU A 42 -5.21 2.98 -9.83
N VAL A 43 -4.56 3.98 -9.23
CA VAL A 43 -4.54 4.12 -7.77
C VAL A 43 -5.90 4.60 -7.27
N VAL A 44 -6.45 3.89 -6.30
CA VAL A 44 -7.67 4.30 -5.61
C VAL A 44 -7.35 4.59 -4.14
N ALA A 45 -7.46 5.86 -3.74
CA ALA A 45 -7.31 6.29 -2.35
C ALA A 45 -8.68 6.50 -1.70
N ALA A 46 -8.91 5.86 -0.57
CA ALA A 46 -10.16 5.96 0.18
C ALA A 46 -10.13 7.13 1.16
N ARG A 47 -8.97 7.42 1.74
CA ARG A 47 -8.78 8.52 2.70
C ARG A 47 -7.32 8.94 2.72
N ALA A 48 -7.10 10.25 2.91
CA ALA A 48 -5.80 10.80 3.27
C ALA A 48 -6.04 11.88 4.33
N ALA A 49 -5.46 11.74 5.52
CA ALA A 49 -5.61 12.70 6.63
C ALA A 49 -4.62 12.39 7.76
N LEU A 50 -4.42 13.35 8.65
CA LEU A 50 -3.76 13.10 9.92
C LEU A 50 -4.56 12.08 10.74
N HIS A 51 -3.87 11.06 11.25
CA HIS A 51 -4.42 9.99 12.10
C HIS A 51 -3.73 10.00 13.45
N MET A 52 -4.49 10.31 14.51
CA MET A 52 -3.96 10.52 15.86
C MET A 52 -3.89 9.24 16.70
N TRP A 53 -4.42 8.13 16.17
CA TRP A 53 -4.65 6.89 16.92
C TRP A 53 -3.89 5.70 16.33
N GLU A 54 -2.79 5.97 15.63
CA GLU A 54 -1.81 4.94 15.32
C GLU A 54 -0.99 4.61 16.58
N GLU A 55 -0.10 3.64 16.58
CA GLU A 55 0.79 3.38 17.70
C GLU A 55 1.48 4.67 18.17
N PRO A 56 1.62 4.89 19.50
CA PRO A 56 2.17 6.14 20.03
C PRO A 56 3.56 6.51 19.48
N CYS A 57 4.39 5.51 19.15
CA CYS A 57 5.70 5.71 18.53
C CYS A 57 5.62 6.13 17.04
N ILE A 58 4.47 5.94 16.40
CA ILE A 58 4.21 6.33 15.00
C ILE A 58 3.51 7.68 14.94
N SER A 59 2.42 7.84 15.70
CA SER A 59 1.61 9.09 15.70
C SER A 59 2.32 10.25 16.36
N GLY A 60 3.06 10.01 17.45
CA GLY A 60 3.55 11.09 18.30
C GLY A 60 2.42 12.04 18.70
N ASP A 61 2.77 13.31 18.92
CA ASP A 61 1.80 14.38 19.23
C ASP A 61 1.22 15.04 17.97
N ALA A 62 1.86 14.87 16.83
CA ALA A 62 1.49 15.51 15.55
C ALA A 62 0.48 14.70 14.72
N GLY A 63 0.42 13.40 14.96
CA GLY A 63 -0.37 12.45 14.16
C GLY A 63 0.39 11.90 12.96
N SER A 64 -0.01 10.73 12.52
CA SER A 64 0.51 10.04 11.34
C SER A 64 -0.23 10.51 10.08
N GLY A 65 0.48 10.85 9.03
CA GLY A 65 -0.10 11.22 7.73
C GLY A 65 -0.59 9.97 6.97
N ALA A 66 -1.75 9.44 7.37
CA ALA A 66 -2.24 8.17 6.89
C ALA A 66 -2.93 8.29 5.52
N VAL A 67 -2.49 7.45 4.58
CA VAL A 67 -3.14 7.25 3.27
C VAL A 67 -3.69 5.84 3.21
N PHE A 68 -5.02 5.72 3.21
CA PHE A 68 -5.74 4.46 3.10
C PHE A 68 -6.00 4.13 1.63
N PHE A 69 -5.41 3.05 1.16
CA PHE A 69 -5.65 2.57 -0.21
C PHE A 69 -6.89 1.66 -0.24
N SER A 70 -7.66 1.78 -1.32
CA SER A 70 -8.81 0.93 -1.59
C SER A 70 -8.36 -0.45 -2.04
N GLY A 71 -9.15 -1.48 -1.72
CA GLY A 71 -8.81 -2.87 -1.99
C GLY A 71 -7.91 -3.50 -0.94
N CYS A 72 -7.83 -4.83 -0.93
CA CYS A 72 -6.98 -5.58 0.01
C CYS A 72 -6.69 -6.99 -0.50
N SER A 73 -5.43 -7.44 -0.39
CA SER A 73 -5.02 -8.81 -0.73
C SER A 73 -5.64 -9.87 0.18
N MET A 74 -5.95 -9.51 1.44
CA MET A 74 -6.50 -10.41 2.46
C MET A 74 -8.03 -10.52 2.40
N GLY A 75 -8.76 -9.40 2.60
CA GLY A 75 -10.22 -9.38 2.68
C GLY A 75 -10.76 -10.17 3.87
N CYS A 76 -10.26 -9.88 5.07
CA CYS A 76 -10.67 -10.52 6.32
C CYS A 76 -12.16 -10.22 6.62
N ILE A 77 -12.93 -11.22 7.06
CA ILE A 77 -14.37 -11.06 7.37
C ILE A 77 -14.63 -10.13 8.57
N PHE A 78 -13.64 -9.92 9.44
CA PHE A 78 -13.72 -9.06 10.62
C PHE A 78 -13.06 -7.68 10.40
N CYS A 79 -12.76 -7.31 9.16
CA CYS A 79 -12.06 -6.05 8.85
C CYS A 79 -12.90 -4.84 9.30
N GLN A 80 -12.33 -3.99 10.17
CA GLN A 80 -12.98 -2.74 10.59
C GLN A 80 -13.14 -1.75 9.41
N ASN A 81 -12.27 -1.84 8.40
CA ASN A 81 -12.30 -1.03 7.18
C ASN A 81 -12.92 -1.81 6.00
N HIS A 82 -13.96 -2.61 6.24
CA HIS A 82 -14.53 -3.56 5.28
C HIS A 82 -14.86 -2.91 3.92
N ASN A 83 -15.49 -1.74 3.89
CA ASN A 83 -15.84 -1.06 2.64
C ASN A 83 -14.59 -0.65 1.82
N ILE A 84 -13.52 -0.26 2.49
CA ILE A 84 -12.23 0.06 1.85
C ILE A 84 -11.61 -1.23 1.31
N ALA A 85 -11.53 -2.27 2.15
CA ALA A 85 -10.93 -3.56 1.79
C ALA A 85 -11.63 -4.27 0.63
N GLU A 86 -12.94 -4.05 0.45
CA GLU A 86 -13.74 -4.59 -0.68
C GLU A 86 -13.80 -3.67 -1.90
N ALA A 87 -12.94 -2.64 -1.97
CA ALA A 87 -12.91 -1.67 -3.07
C ALA A 87 -14.25 -0.96 -3.33
N LYS A 88 -15.06 -0.77 -2.26
CA LYS A 88 -16.35 -0.07 -2.32
C LYS A 88 -16.26 1.41 -1.96
N ALA A 89 -15.09 1.87 -1.51
CA ALA A 89 -14.83 3.24 -1.10
C ALA A 89 -13.52 3.74 -1.67
N GLY A 90 -13.49 4.99 -2.10
CA GLY A 90 -12.31 5.66 -2.61
C GLY A 90 -12.57 6.40 -3.92
N LYS A 91 -11.55 7.10 -4.37
CA LYS A 91 -11.52 7.81 -5.65
C LYS A 91 -10.27 7.44 -6.41
N ILE A 92 -10.39 7.27 -7.72
CA ILE A 92 -9.24 7.13 -8.60
C ILE A 92 -8.45 8.44 -8.56
N ILE A 93 -7.15 8.32 -8.38
CA ILE A 93 -6.19 9.43 -8.41
C ILE A 93 -5.01 9.08 -9.30
N THR A 94 -4.35 10.10 -9.85
CA THR A 94 -3.10 9.88 -10.58
C THR A 94 -1.93 9.70 -9.61
N ILE A 95 -0.80 9.20 -10.11
CA ILE A 95 0.43 9.06 -9.32
C ILE A 95 0.95 10.44 -8.89
N GLU A 96 0.82 11.45 -9.75
CA GLU A 96 1.16 12.84 -9.42
C GLU A 96 0.27 13.35 -8.27
N ARG A 97 -1.02 13.02 -8.28
CA ARG A 97 -1.92 13.41 -7.18
C ARG A 97 -1.55 12.71 -5.88
N LEU A 98 -1.15 11.44 -5.93
CA LEU A 98 -0.65 10.73 -4.75
C LEU A 98 0.60 11.39 -4.18
N SER A 99 1.55 11.77 -5.04
CA SER A 99 2.75 12.54 -4.65
C SER A 99 2.39 13.87 -3.96
N GLN A 100 1.42 14.59 -4.50
CA GLN A 100 0.94 15.86 -3.90
C GLN A 100 0.29 15.62 -2.52
N ILE A 101 -0.48 14.53 -2.35
CA ILE A 101 -1.08 14.17 -1.06
C ILE A 101 0.01 13.97 0.01
N PHE A 102 1.12 13.34 -0.32
CA PHE A 102 2.24 13.18 0.63
C PHE A 102 2.81 14.53 1.07
N LEU A 103 2.98 15.46 0.14
CA LEU A 103 3.45 16.81 0.44
C LEU A 103 2.43 17.65 1.23
N GLU A 104 1.13 17.48 0.95
CA GLU A 104 0.04 18.11 1.71
C GLU A 104 0.06 17.65 3.16
N LEU A 105 0.15 16.34 3.41
CA LEU A 105 0.24 15.76 4.75
C LEU A 105 1.48 16.26 5.50
N GLN A 106 2.63 16.36 4.82
CA GLN A 106 3.81 17.01 5.38
C GLN A 106 3.54 18.47 5.75
N GLY A 107 2.90 19.22 4.86
CA GLY A 107 2.52 20.63 5.11
C GLY A 107 1.52 20.79 6.26
N GLU A 108 0.69 19.79 6.54
CA GLU A 108 -0.21 19.72 7.68
C GLU A 108 0.51 19.36 8.99
N GLY A 109 1.81 19.04 8.95
CA GLY A 109 2.64 18.74 10.11
C GLY A 109 2.61 17.26 10.52
N ALA A 110 2.29 16.33 9.63
CA ALA A 110 2.36 14.90 9.90
C ALA A 110 3.74 14.47 10.42
N ALA A 111 3.79 13.50 11.34
CA ALA A 111 5.04 12.92 11.84
C ALA A 111 5.71 12.00 10.81
N ASN A 112 4.95 11.43 9.90
CA ASN A 112 5.37 10.49 8.86
C ASN A 112 4.32 10.41 7.76
N ILE A 113 4.64 9.70 6.66
CA ILE A 113 3.67 9.23 5.67
C ILE A 113 3.38 7.77 5.94
N ASN A 114 2.16 7.44 6.34
CA ASN A 114 1.73 6.09 6.68
C ASN A 114 0.86 5.51 5.56
N LEU A 115 1.39 4.52 4.87
CA LEU A 115 0.78 3.83 3.74
C LEU A 115 -0.03 2.64 4.27
N VAL A 116 -1.36 2.77 4.33
CA VAL A 116 -2.24 1.74 4.92
C VAL A 116 -2.78 0.81 3.84
N THR A 117 -2.50 -0.48 3.96
CA THR A 117 -2.83 -1.54 2.99
C THR A 117 -2.27 -1.26 1.58
N PRO A 118 -0.96 -1.02 1.44
CA PRO A 118 -0.36 -0.50 0.21
C PRO A 118 0.07 -1.57 -0.80
N THR A 119 0.10 -2.86 -0.44
CA THR A 119 0.72 -3.99 -1.15
C THR A 119 0.45 -3.98 -2.65
N HIS A 120 -0.80 -3.81 -3.04
CA HIS A 120 -1.24 -3.92 -4.44
C HIS A 120 -0.96 -2.66 -5.28
N TYR A 121 -0.41 -1.61 -4.66
CA TYR A 121 -0.01 -0.36 -5.33
C TYR A 121 1.49 -0.05 -5.15
N VAL A 122 2.31 -1.00 -4.71
CA VAL A 122 3.75 -0.80 -4.48
C VAL A 122 4.45 -0.11 -5.66
N PRO A 123 4.28 -0.50 -6.93
CA PRO A 123 4.94 0.19 -8.06
C PRO A 123 4.55 1.66 -8.18
N GLN A 124 3.25 1.96 -8.05
CA GLN A 124 2.72 3.33 -8.15
C GLN A 124 3.16 4.19 -6.96
N ILE A 125 3.23 3.59 -5.77
CA ILE A 125 3.69 4.26 -4.54
C ILE A 125 5.17 4.64 -4.67
N ILE A 126 6.00 3.76 -5.18
CA ILE A 126 7.43 4.04 -5.43
C ILE A 126 7.57 5.25 -6.36
N GLU A 127 6.84 5.28 -7.45
CA GLU A 127 6.87 6.41 -8.39
C GLU A 127 6.39 7.71 -7.73
N ALA A 128 5.30 7.66 -6.94
CA ALA A 128 4.80 8.82 -6.21
C ALA A 128 5.78 9.34 -5.15
N LEU A 129 6.45 8.44 -4.42
CA LEU A 129 7.48 8.80 -3.43
C LEU A 129 8.71 9.44 -4.10
N GLU A 130 9.15 8.93 -5.25
CA GLU A 130 10.22 9.54 -6.04
C GLU A 130 9.87 10.98 -6.45
N MET A 131 8.65 11.20 -6.91
CA MET A 131 8.17 12.53 -7.28
C MET A 131 8.09 13.46 -6.05
N ALA A 132 7.54 12.97 -4.95
CA ALA A 132 7.38 13.74 -3.73
C ALA A 132 8.75 14.11 -3.11
N ARG A 133 9.71 13.17 -3.06
CA ARG A 133 11.07 13.45 -2.56
C ARG A 133 11.79 14.49 -3.41
N LYS A 134 11.65 14.45 -4.74
CA LYS A 134 12.19 15.49 -5.63
C LYS A 134 11.55 16.86 -5.38
N ALA A 135 10.32 16.88 -4.88
CA ALA A 135 9.57 18.10 -4.56
C ALA A 135 9.72 18.53 -3.08
N GLY A 136 10.55 17.84 -2.27
CA GLY A 136 10.89 18.23 -0.91
C GLY A 136 10.21 17.42 0.20
N LEU A 137 9.68 16.24 -0.09
CA LEU A 137 9.25 15.30 0.96
C LEU A 137 10.47 14.79 1.72
N ASP A 138 10.51 15.02 3.04
CA ASP A 138 11.57 14.60 3.95
C ASP A 138 11.09 13.76 5.15
N LEU A 139 9.78 13.53 5.24
CA LEU A 139 9.19 12.68 6.28
C LEU A 139 9.55 11.22 6.12
N PRO A 140 9.70 10.47 7.23
CA PRO A 140 9.81 9.02 7.18
C PRO A 140 8.53 8.38 6.64
N VAL A 141 8.70 7.25 5.95
CA VAL A 141 7.62 6.48 5.34
C VAL A 141 7.38 5.19 6.12
N VAL A 142 6.13 5.01 6.55
CA VAL A 142 5.64 3.82 7.26
C VAL A 142 4.84 2.96 6.29
N TYR A 143 5.15 1.67 6.23
CA TYR A 143 4.42 0.66 5.45
C TYR A 143 3.57 -0.18 6.39
N ASN A 144 2.28 0.17 6.50
CA ASN A 144 1.32 -0.47 7.39
C ASN A 144 0.55 -1.56 6.62
N THR A 145 0.85 -2.80 6.92
CA THR A 145 0.43 -3.96 6.13
C THR A 145 -0.18 -5.08 6.97
N SER A 146 -0.96 -5.93 6.31
CA SER A 146 -1.49 -7.15 6.92
C SER A 146 -0.44 -8.25 7.17
N GLY A 147 0.82 -8.05 6.79
CA GLY A 147 1.86 -9.06 6.87
C GLY A 147 1.79 -10.15 5.78
N TYR A 148 0.88 -10.02 4.81
CA TYR A 148 0.71 -10.96 3.70
C TYR A 148 1.42 -10.45 2.45
N GLU A 149 2.76 -10.53 2.50
CA GLU A 149 3.66 -9.93 1.53
C GLU A 149 4.56 -10.97 0.87
N LYS A 150 5.08 -10.64 -0.30
CA LYS A 150 6.17 -11.42 -0.94
C LYS A 150 7.51 -10.74 -0.68
N PRO A 151 8.57 -11.52 -0.41
CA PRO A 151 9.92 -10.96 -0.24
C PRO A 151 10.36 -10.06 -1.39
N GLU A 152 10.03 -10.44 -2.63
CA GLU A 152 10.39 -9.68 -3.83
C GLU A 152 9.70 -8.31 -3.86
N THR A 153 8.46 -8.24 -3.40
CA THR A 153 7.71 -6.97 -3.33
C THR A 153 8.24 -6.08 -2.21
N ILE A 154 8.62 -6.65 -1.07
CA ILE A 154 9.30 -5.89 0.00
C ILE A 154 10.66 -5.38 -0.47
N GLN A 155 11.43 -6.16 -1.23
CA GLN A 155 12.70 -5.72 -1.81
C GLN A 155 12.54 -4.52 -2.77
N MET A 156 11.41 -4.40 -3.49
CA MET A 156 11.15 -3.21 -4.32
C MET A 156 11.10 -1.92 -3.50
N LEU A 157 10.71 -2.01 -2.22
CA LEU A 157 10.57 -0.89 -1.28
C LEU A 157 11.88 -0.47 -0.61
N ASP A 158 12.99 -1.18 -0.89
CA ASP A 158 14.30 -0.84 -0.33
C ASP A 158 14.72 0.59 -0.70
N GLY A 159 15.08 1.36 0.33
CA GLY A 159 15.39 2.80 0.20
C GLY A 159 14.16 3.72 0.10
N TYR A 160 12.92 3.20 0.12
CA TYR A 160 11.68 4.01 0.11
C TYR A 160 10.93 4.00 1.43
N VAL A 161 11.00 2.92 2.17
CA VAL A 161 10.30 2.70 3.44
C VAL A 161 11.29 2.69 4.59
N ASP A 162 10.97 3.43 5.65
CA ASP A 162 11.80 3.57 6.84
C ASP A 162 11.33 2.66 7.97
N VAL A 163 10.01 2.42 8.06
CA VAL A 163 9.37 1.63 9.12
C VAL A 163 8.34 0.68 8.52
N TYR A 164 8.45 -0.60 8.86
CA TYR A 164 7.43 -1.60 8.56
C TYR A 164 6.57 -1.84 9.80
N LEU A 165 5.25 -1.78 9.61
CA LEU A 165 4.24 -2.01 10.63
C LEU A 165 3.33 -3.18 10.20
N PRO A 166 3.82 -4.43 10.31
CA PRO A 166 3.06 -5.59 9.87
C PRO A 166 2.14 -6.09 10.99
N ASP A 167 0.88 -6.33 10.65
CA ASP A 167 0.01 -7.15 11.49
C ASP A 167 0.48 -8.60 11.52
N PHE A 168 0.33 -9.26 12.64
CA PHE A 168 0.45 -10.70 12.76
C PHE A 168 -0.94 -11.30 13.05
N LYS A 169 -1.61 -11.82 12.01
CA LYS A 169 -3.04 -12.17 12.09
C LYS A 169 -3.29 -13.64 12.44
N TYR A 170 -2.49 -14.56 11.95
CA TYR A 170 -2.74 -16.00 12.07
C TYR A 170 -1.44 -16.79 12.26
N MET A 171 -1.51 -17.84 13.07
CA MET A 171 -0.52 -18.91 13.14
C MET A 171 -1.03 -20.20 12.49
N GLU A 172 -2.36 -20.37 12.42
CA GLU A 172 -3.01 -21.58 11.97
C GLU A 172 -3.56 -21.41 10.57
N PRO A 173 -3.16 -22.23 9.57
CA PRO A 173 -3.66 -22.17 8.20
C PRO A 173 -5.17 -22.27 8.09
N GLU A 174 -5.81 -23.07 8.93
CA GLU A 174 -7.26 -23.28 8.94
C GLU A 174 -8.01 -22.00 9.32
N LEU A 175 -7.49 -21.24 10.31
CA LEU A 175 -8.07 -19.95 10.71
C LEU A 175 -7.85 -18.89 9.64
N ALA A 176 -6.67 -18.86 9.04
CA ALA A 176 -6.36 -17.96 7.92
C ALA A 176 -7.24 -18.25 6.70
N ALA A 177 -7.49 -19.53 6.39
CA ALA A 177 -8.42 -19.96 5.36
C ALA A 177 -9.86 -19.52 5.66
N ALA A 178 -10.33 -19.78 6.89
CA ALA A 178 -11.70 -19.53 7.31
C ALA A 178 -12.03 -18.01 7.30
N TYR A 179 -11.14 -17.17 7.84
CA TYR A 179 -11.42 -15.76 8.07
C TYR A 179 -10.88 -14.81 6.99
N SER A 180 -9.88 -15.23 6.21
CA SER A 180 -9.24 -14.37 5.19
C SER A 180 -9.03 -15.08 3.85
N LYS A 181 -9.44 -16.34 3.71
CA LYS A 181 -9.20 -17.17 2.52
C LYS A 181 -7.73 -17.18 2.09
N ALA A 182 -6.82 -17.21 3.06
CA ALA A 182 -5.37 -17.17 2.91
C ALA A 182 -4.70 -18.30 3.72
N PRO A 183 -4.88 -19.59 3.34
CA PRO A 183 -4.32 -20.72 4.09
C PRO A 183 -2.78 -20.69 4.17
N ASP A 184 -2.14 -20.01 3.25
CA ASP A 184 -0.70 -19.81 3.13
C ASP A 184 -0.16 -18.59 3.94
N TYR A 185 -1.00 -17.92 4.73
CA TYR A 185 -0.59 -16.74 5.52
C TYR A 185 0.51 -17.04 6.55
N PRO A 186 0.54 -18.19 7.26
CA PRO A 186 1.58 -18.47 8.25
C PRO A 186 2.95 -18.83 7.65
N GLU A 187 3.05 -19.04 6.33
CA GLU A 187 4.29 -19.41 5.63
C GLU A 187 5.17 -18.18 5.36
#